data_5083558197509821bfa4e065a6a84b53
#
_entry.id   5083558197509821bfa4e065a6a84b53
#
_cell.length_a   1.000
_cell.length_b   1.000
_cell.length_c   1.000
_cell.angle_alpha   90.00
_cell.angle_beta   90.00
_cell.angle_gamma   90.00
#
_symmetry.space_group_name_H-M   'P 1'
#
loop_
_entity.id
_entity.type
_entity.pdbx_description
1 polymer ?
#
loop_
_entity_poly.entity_id
_entity_poly.type
_entity_poly.pdbx_seq_one_letter_code
_entity_poly.pdbx_strand_id
1 'polypeptide(L)'
;MVYRSIGMRIQQAREELGITQQKLAARLGCTQAALSNYEMGKRRLYLANLERIASALGKPLNYFTEPAADEDDTRDWARYPHR
;
A
#
# COMPACT_ATOMS: atom_id res chain seq x y z
N MET A 1 -8.68 3.23 7.42
CA MET A 1 -7.50 2.97 8.17
C MET A 1 -6.27 3.04 7.31
N VAL A 2 -5.21 3.61 7.84
CA VAL A 2 -4.03 3.89 7.03
C VAL A 2 -3.43 2.64 6.42
N TYR A 3 -3.29 1.58 7.22
CA TYR A 3 -2.67 0.37 6.69
C TYR A 3 -3.51 -0.28 5.60
N ARG A 4 -4.83 -0.13 5.68
CA ARG A 4 -5.67 -0.68 4.64
C ARG A 4 -5.52 0.10 3.34
N SER A 5 -5.45 1.42 3.43
CA SER A 5 -5.24 2.24 2.25
C SER A 5 -3.92 1.94 1.59
N ILE A 6 -2.86 1.84 2.38
CA ILE A 6 -1.54 1.51 1.87
C ILE A 6 -1.56 0.13 1.23
N GLY A 7 -2.23 -0.82 1.88
CA GLY A 7 -2.32 -2.18 1.35
C GLY A 7 -3.01 -2.23 0.01
N MET A 8 -4.07 -1.44 -0.15
CA MET A 8 -4.77 -1.39 -1.42
C MET A 8 -3.88 -0.82 -2.52
N ARG A 9 -3.06 0.17 -2.18
CA ARG A 9 -2.13 0.72 -3.16
C ARG A 9 -1.05 -0.28 -3.54
N ILE A 10 -0.61 -1.09 -2.58
CA ILE A 10 0.37 -2.15 -2.87
C ILE A 10 -0.25 -3.13 -3.86
N GLN A 11 -1.48 -3.56 -3.60
CA GLN A 11 -2.15 -4.49 -4.47
C GLN A 11 -2.34 -3.91 -5.86
N GLN A 12 -2.73 -2.65 -5.92
CA GLN A 12 -2.98 -1.97 -7.17
C GLN A 12 -1.70 -1.89 -8.01
N ALA A 13 -0.60 -1.48 -7.38
CA ALA A 13 0.67 -1.37 -8.08
C ALA A 13 1.16 -2.74 -8.55
N ARG A 14 0.96 -3.76 -7.71
CA ARG A 14 1.36 -5.12 -8.06
C ARG A 14 0.59 -5.61 -9.28
N GLU A 15 -0.72 -5.35 -9.27
CA GLU A 15 -1.56 -5.80 -10.39
C GLU A 15 -1.25 -5.04 -11.66
N GLU A 16 -0.86 -3.80 -11.55
CA GLU A 16 -0.46 -3.02 -12.73
C GLU A 16 0.78 -3.62 -13.37
N LEU A 17 1.66 -4.19 -12.57
CA LEU A 17 2.84 -4.86 -13.12
C LEU A 17 2.53 -6.27 -13.59
N GLY A 18 1.34 -6.76 -13.32
CA GLY A 18 0.95 -8.10 -13.76
C GLY A 18 1.65 -9.22 -13.01
N ILE A 19 2.08 -8.97 -11.78
CA ILE A 19 2.76 -10.02 -11.01
C ILE A 19 1.87 -10.50 -9.88
N THR A 20 2.08 -11.76 -9.49
CA THR A 20 1.29 -12.38 -8.44
C THR A 20 1.82 -12.00 -7.08
N GLN A 21 0.98 -12.21 -6.05
CA GLN A 21 1.45 -12.04 -4.68
C GLN A 21 2.67 -12.91 -4.40
N GLN A 22 2.64 -14.12 -4.89
CA GLN A 22 3.73 -15.05 -4.65
C GLN A 22 5.04 -14.50 -5.23
N LYS A 23 4.97 -13.94 -6.42
CA LYS A 23 6.16 -13.42 -7.06
C LYS A 23 6.69 -12.19 -6.33
N LEU A 24 5.80 -11.30 -5.93
CA LEU A 24 6.24 -10.13 -5.20
C LEU A 24 6.79 -10.52 -3.84
N ALA A 25 6.14 -11.46 -3.15
CA ALA A 25 6.63 -11.93 -1.86
C ALA A 25 8.05 -12.51 -1.99
N ALA A 26 8.29 -13.25 -3.06
CA ALA A 26 9.63 -13.80 -3.29
C ALA A 26 10.65 -12.68 -3.46
N ARG A 27 10.30 -11.64 -4.19
CA ARG A 27 11.20 -10.50 -4.38
C ARG A 27 11.50 -9.78 -3.08
N LEU A 28 10.53 -9.75 -2.19
CA LEU A 28 10.68 -9.07 -0.92
C LEU A 28 11.31 -9.95 0.15
N GLY A 29 11.46 -11.23 -0.12
CA GLY A 29 11.98 -12.15 0.88
C GLY A 29 11.01 -12.44 2.00
N CYS A 30 9.71 -12.38 1.73
CA CYS A 30 8.70 -12.69 2.73
C CYS A 30 7.78 -13.76 2.20
N THR A 31 6.86 -14.23 3.05
CA THR A 31 5.90 -15.24 2.62
C THR A 31 4.73 -14.58 1.90
N GLN A 32 4.05 -15.37 1.10
CA GLN A 32 2.85 -14.88 0.43
C GLN A 32 1.80 -14.46 1.46
N ALA A 33 1.69 -15.22 2.55
CA ALA A 33 0.72 -14.90 3.59
C ALA A 33 1.02 -13.55 4.22
N ALA A 34 2.29 -13.23 4.44
CA ALA A 34 2.66 -11.94 4.99
C ALA A 34 2.29 -10.82 4.02
N LEU A 35 2.57 -11.01 2.74
CA LEU A 35 2.23 -10.00 1.76
C LEU A 35 0.72 -9.83 1.65
N SER A 36 -0.02 -10.92 1.68
CA SER A 36 -1.47 -10.86 1.65
C SER A 36 -2.01 -10.03 2.81
N ASN A 37 -1.43 -10.23 4.00
CA ASN A 37 -1.85 -9.46 5.16
C ASN A 37 -1.50 -7.99 5.03
N TYR A 38 -0.38 -7.66 4.40
CA TYR A 38 -0.06 -6.27 4.13
C TYR A 38 -1.08 -5.66 3.17
N GLU A 39 -1.43 -6.38 2.12
CA GLU A 39 -2.37 -5.85 1.12
C GLU A 39 -3.76 -5.66 1.71
N MET A 40 -4.13 -6.47 2.68
CA MET A 40 -5.43 -6.35 3.30
C MET A 40 -5.44 -5.40 4.51
N GLY A 41 -4.29 -4.83 4.83
CA GLY A 41 -4.21 -3.93 5.96
C GLY A 41 -4.29 -4.59 7.30
N LYS A 42 -4.05 -5.90 7.36
CA LYS A 42 -4.14 -6.65 8.60
C LYS A 42 -2.84 -6.69 9.37
N ARG A 43 -1.76 -6.27 8.74
CA ARG A 43 -0.46 -6.31 9.37
C ARG A 43 0.17 -4.94 9.31
N ARG A 44 0.81 -4.54 10.40
CA ARG A 44 1.47 -3.24 10.45
C ARG A 44 2.64 -3.19 9.48
N LEU A 45 2.72 -2.07 8.76
CA LEU A 45 3.79 -1.85 7.83
C LEU A 45 4.71 -0.79 8.39
N TYR A 46 5.96 -1.16 8.58
CA TYR A 46 6.96 -0.19 9.02
C TYR A 46 7.55 0.49 7.78
N LEU A 47 8.09 1.68 7.97
CA LEU A 47 8.61 2.45 6.85
C LEU A 47 9.64 1.67 6.05
N ALA A 48 10.54 0.96 6.71
CA ALA A 48 11.56 0.20 6.00
C ALA A 48 10.94 -0.85 5.07
N ASN A 49 9.87 -1.50 5.52
CA ASN A 49 9.19 -2.48 4.69
C ASN A 49 8.51 -1.80 3.51
N LEU A 50 7.90 -0.66 3.74
CA LEU A 50 7.21 0.05 2.68
C LEU A 50 8.20 0.55 1.64
N GLU A 51 9.37 0.99 2.07
CA GLU A 51 10.40 1.42 1.13
C GLU A 51 10.84 0.28 0.24
N ARG A 52 10.99 -0.91 0.80
CA ARG A 52 11.36 -2.08 0.01
C ARG A 52 10.26 -2.44 -0.99
N ILE A 53 9.02 -2.37 -0.55
CA ILE A 53 7.88 -2.67 -1.41
C ILE A 53 7.80 -1.64 -2.55
N ALA A 54 7.97 -0.37 -2.22
CA ALA A 54 7.92 0.69 -3.21
C ALA A 54 9.02 0.48 -4.26
N SER A 55 10.21 0.15 -3.81
CA SER A 55 11.32 -0.09 -4.71
C SER A 55 11.04 -1.28 -5.62
N ALA A 56 10.51 -2.36 -5.06
CA ALA A 56 10.21 -3.56 -5.83
C ALA A 56 9.13 -3.29 -6.87
N LEU A 57 8.23 -2.39 -6.59
CA LEU A 57 7.13 -2.07 -7.49
C LEU A 57 7.43 -0.90 -8.41
N GLY A 58 8.57 -0.25 -8.23
CA GLY A 58 8.95 0.87 -9.09
C GLY A 58 8.12 2.10 -8.88
N LYS A 59 7.62 2.31 -7.68
CA LYS A 59 6.79 3.48 -7.37
C LYS A 59 7.47 4.32 -6.31
N PRO A 60 7.23 5.63 -6.31
CA PRO A 60 7.75 6.47 -5.23
C PRO A 60 6.97 6.18 -3.94
N LEU A 61 7.60 6.45 -2.82
CA LEU A 61 7.00 6.16 -1.54
C LEU A 61 5.66 6.85 -1.35
N ASN A 62 5.53 8.07 -1.81
CA ASN A 62 4.29 8.82 -1.62
C ASN A 62 3.12 8.24 -2.41
N TYR A 63 3.38 7.42 -3.43
CA TYR A 63 2.30 6.74 -4.13
C TYR A 63 1.46 5.93 -3.15
N PHE A 64 2.12 5.34 -2.13
CA PHE A 64 1.41 4.47 -1.19
C PHE A 64 0.81 5.23 -0.02
N THR A 65 1.33 6.40 0.27
CA THR A 65 0.90 7.13 1.46
C THR A 65 -0.13 8.20 1.15
N GLU A 66 -0.33 8.53 -0.12
CA GLU A 66 -1.35 9.49 -0.47
C GLU A 66 -2.72 8.86 -0.47
N PRO A 67 -3.75 9.60 -0.11
CA PRO A 67 -5.10 9.03 -0.13
C PRO A 67 -5.48 8.64 -1.54
N ALA A 68 -6.26 7.59 -1.68
CA ALA A 68 -6.78 7.19 -2.95
C ALA A 68 -7.81 8.21 -3.43
N ALA A 69 -7.98 8.28 -4.72
CA ALA A 69 -8.88 9.27 -5.27
C ALA A 69 -10.29 9.17 -4.74
N ASP A 70 -10.72 7.96 -4.51
CA ASP A 70 -12.08 7.81 -4.00
C ASP A 70 -12.14 8.12 -2.55
N GLU A 71 -11.04 8.29 -1.88
CA GLU A 71 -11.07 8.67 -0.52
C GLU A 71 -11.10 10.14 -0.44
N ASP A 72 -11.38 10.74 -1.48
CA ASP A 72 -11.55 12.09 -1.46
C ASP A 72 -12.63 12.49 -0.62
N ASP A 73 -13.40 11.62 -0.25
CA ASP A 73 -14.33 11.88 0.75
C ASP A 73 -13.64 12.45 1.85
N THR A 74 -12.43 12.24 1.88
CA THR A 74 -11.66 12.85 2.90
C THR A 74 -11.77 14.31 2.76
N ARG A 75 -12.24 14.77 1.68
CA ARG A 75 -12.49 16.15 1.61
C ARG A 75 -13.48 16.53 2.66
N ASP A 76 -14.08 15.58 3.30
CA ASP A 76 -14.87 15.89 4.42
C ASP A 76 -14.02 16.49 5.49
N TRP A 77 -12.89 15.91 5.78
CA TRP A 77 -12.04 16.46 6.77
C TRP A 77 -11.47 17.77 6.28
N ALA A 78 -11.34 17.92 5.01
CA ALA A 78 -10.82 19.15 4.49
C ALA A 78 -11.77 20.28 4.71
N ARG A 79 -13.01 19.98 4.87
CA ARG A 79 -13.94 21.02 5.14
C ARG A 79 -14.03 21.30 6.56
N TYR A 80 -13.54 20.49 7.38
CA TYR A 80 -13.57 20.75 8.74
C TYR A 80 -12.52 21.66 8.90
N PRO A 81 -12.36 22.31 9.06
CA PRO A 81 -11.28 22.94 9.16
C PRO A 81 -10.68 22.54 10.06
N HIS A 82 -10.91 21.85 9.99
CA HIS A 82 -10.42 21.19 10.65
C HIS A 82 -9.78 21.84 11.29
N ARG A 83 -10.33 22.27 11.13
CA ARG A 83 -10.16 22.66 11.29
C ARG A 83 -10.09 23.21 11.74
#